data_c9fefb2bcb25b0e3018aa3e97259c6b5
#
_entry.id   c9fefb2bcb25b0e3018aa3e97259c6b5
#
_cell.length_a   1.000
_cell.length_b   1.000
_cell.length_c   1.000
_cell.angle_alpha   90.00
_cell.angle_beta   90.00
_cell.angle_gamma   90.00
#
_symmetry.space_group_name_H-M   'P 1'
#
loop_
_entity.id
_entity.type
_entity.pdbx_description
1 polymer ?
#
loop_
_entity_poly.entity_id
_entity_poly.type
_entity_poly.pdbx_seq_one_letter_code
_entity_poly.pdbx_strand_id
1 'polypeptide(L)'
;MKVMFYPSVSNYEGYEKAALEYYKNSDNFDTEELIKAAWIFSEHISNPMALRKAEEWAEKSVMKSENAENTYILAKLYSKSGNKENAKMYAEIAKNLATTQGKDATMATKLLETLK
;
A
#
# COMPACT_ATOMS: atom_id res chain seq x y z
N MET A 1 12.60 15.73 -9.51
CA MET A 1 13.03 14.35 -9.56
C MET A 1 11.83 13.41 -9.54
N LYS A 2 11.86 12.37 -10.32
CA LYS A 2 10.77 11.42 -10.38
C LYS A 2 11.13 10.16 -9.62
N VAL A 3 10.38 9.87 -8.56
CA VAL A 3 10.64 8.72 -7.72
C VAL A 3 10.46 7.39 -8.45
N MET A 4 9.67 7.38 -9.50
CA MET A 4 9.41 6.16 -10.25
C MET A 4 10.63 5.55 -10.94
N PHE A 5 11.71 6.29 -11.03
CA PHE A 5 12.96 5.77 -11.60
C PHE A 5 13.79 4.95 -10.61
N TYR A 6 13.45 5.01 -9.34
CA TYR A 6 14.24 4.38 -8.32
C TYR A 6 13.98 2.89 -8.08
N PRO A 7 12.83 2.32 -8.40
CA PRO A 7 12.61 0.91 -8.03
C PRO A 7 13.45 -0.04 -8.86
N SER A 8 14.74 0.06 -8.71
CA SER A 8 15.69 -0.92 -9.19
C SER A 8 16.18 -1.68 -7.97
N VAL A 9 16.62 -2.91 -8.19
CA VAL A 9 16.86 -3.87 -7.13
C VAL A 9 17.79 -3.42 -6.02
N SER A 10 18.66 -2.48 -6.28
CA SER A 10 19.69 -2.13 -5.31
C SER A 10 19.52 -0.74 -4.69
N ASN A 11 18.38 -0.07 -4.92
CA ASN A 11 18.27 1.32 -4.49
C ASN A 11 16.95 1.69 -3.82
N TYR A 12 16.37 0.74 -3.08
CA TYR A 12 15.11 1.03 -2.41
C TYR A 12 15.25 2.02 -1.25
N GLU A 13 16.42 2.06 -0.62
CA GLU A 13 16.68 3.04 0.43
C GLU A 13 16.65 4.46 -0.14
N GLY A 14 17.25 4.67 -1.30
CA GLY A 14 17.19 5.96 -1.98
C GLY A 14 15.77 6.30 -2.42
N TYR A 15 15.04 5.30 -2.91
CA TYR A 15 13.63 5.49 -3.28
C TYR A 15 12.80 5.89 -2.07
N GLU A 16 13.00 5.23 -0.94
CA GLU A 16 12.28 5.54 0.29
C GLU A 16 12.45 7.01 0.67
N LYS A 17 13.69 7.49 0.71
CA LYS A 17 13.97 8.87 1.06
C LYS A 17 13.38 9.85 0.05
N ALA A 18 13.54 9.56 -1.23
CA ALA A 18 13.02 10.42 -2.28
C ALA A 18 11.50 10.50 -2.23
N ALA A 19 10.83 9.36 -2.02
CA ALA A 19 9.38 9.33 -1.97
C ALA A 19 8.85 10.07 -0.75
N LEU A 20 9.47 9.88 0.41
CA LEU A 20 9.04 10.57 1.62
C LEU A 20 9.15 12.09 1.47
N GLU A 21 10.20 12.56 0.84
CA GLU A 21 10.37 13.99 0.61
C GLU A 21 9.43 14.49 -0.48
N TYR A 22 9.30 13.72 -1.57
CA TYR A 22 8.48 14.12 -2.72
C TYR A 22 7.00 14.19 -2.36
N TYR A 23 6.50 13.21 -1.58
CA TYR A 23 5.10 13.14 -1.19
C TYR A 23 4.85 13.72 0.19
N LYS A 24 5.72 14.54 0.67
CA LYS A 24 5.62 15.16 1.99
C LYS A 24 4.28 15.84 2.21
N ASN A 25 3.75 16.48 1.19
CA ASN A 25 2.41 17.06 1.21
C ASN A 25 1.53 16.28 0.24
N SER A 26 1.03 15.15 0.72
CA SER A 26 0.29 14.20 -0.14
C SER A 26 -1.03 14.77 -0.67
N ASP A 27 -1.55 15.83 -0.07
CA ASP A 27 -2.80 16.44 -0.55
C ASP A 27 -2.66 17.05 -1.94
N ASN A 28 -1.44 17.32 -2.37
CA ASN A 28 -1.17 17.93 -3.67
C ASN A 28 -0.98 16.90 -4.79
N PHE A 29 -1.14 15.62 -4.49
CA PHE A 29 -0.85 14.56 -5.45
C PHE A 29 -2.08 13.73 -5.77
N ASP A 30 -2.10 13.20 -7.00
CA ASP A 30 -3.13 12.26 -7.43
C ASP A 30 -3.04 10.98 -6.58
N THR A 31 -4.19 10.47 -6.16
CA THR A 31 -4.23 9.25 -5.35
C THR A 31 -3.70 8.03 -6.12
N GLU A 32 -3.78 8.02 -7.44
CA GLU A 32 -3.20 6.94 -8.23
C GLU A 32 -1.69 6.90 -8.09
N GLU A 33 -1.05 8.06 -8.09
CA GLU A 33 0.39 8.15 -7.89
C GLU A 33 0.77 7.74 -6.47
N LEU A 34 -0.01 8.18 -5.49
CA LEU A 34 0.22 7.83 -4.10
C LEU A 34 0.10 6.33 -3.85
N ILE A 35 -0.89 5.68 -4.47
CA ILE A 35 -1.07 4.24 -4.26
C ILE A 35 0.05 3.43 -4.91
N LYS A 36 0.61 3.90 -6.01
CA LYS A 36 1.76 3.23 -6.61
C LYS A 36 2.98 3.28 -5.68
N ALA A 37 3.21 4.44 -5.08
CA ALA A 37 4.30 4.58 -4.11
C ALA A 37 4.05 3.70 -2.90
N ALA A 38 2.83 3.66 -2.41
CA ALA A 38 2.46 2.81 -1.29
C ALA A 38 2.69 1.34 -1.60
N TRP A 39 2.39 0.92 -2.83
CA TRP A 39 2.61 -0.46 -3.24
C TRP A 39 4.10 -0.82 -3.19
N ILE A 40 4.96 0.05 -3.71
CA ILE A 40 6.40 -0.19 -3.68
C ILE A 40 6.89 -0.27 -2.24
N PHE A 41 6.40 0.61 -1.37
CA PHE A 41 6.75 0.56 0.04
C PHE A 41 6.30 -0.76 0.68
N SER A 42 5.11 -1.25 0.31
CA SER A 42 4.61 -2.50 0.86
C SER A 42 5.45 -3.70 0.44
N GLU A 43 6.12 -3.61 -0.70
CA GLU A 43 6.92 -4.72 -1.21
C GLU A 43 8.37 -4.69 -0.72
N HIS A 44 8.94 -3.50 -0.58
CA HIS A 44 10.40 -3.37 -0.44
C HIS A 44 10.88 -2.59 0.77
N ILE A 45 10.01 -1.88 1.47
CA ILE A 45 10.39 -1.03 2.58
C ILE A 45 9.93 -1.66 3.89
N SER A 46 10.79 -1.60 4.91
CA SER A 46 10.44 -2.15 6.23
C SER A 46 10.52 -1.13 7.35
N ASN A 47 10.97 0.09 7.07
CA ASN A 47 11.06 1.15 8.08
C ASN A 47 9.65 1.51 8.58
N PRO A 48 9.37 1.37 9.91
CA PRO A 48 8.02 1.63 10.43
C PRO A 48 7.49 3.02 10.15
N MET A 49 8.34 4.04 10.21
CA MET A 49 7.90 5.42 9.94
C MET A 49 7.52 5.59 8.46
N ALA A 50 8.29 4.99 7.57
CA ALA A 50 8.01 5.05 6.15
C ALA A 50 6.72 4.28 5.83
N LEU A 51 6.52 3.13 6.45
CA LEU A 51 5.30 2.35 6.25
C LEU A 51 4.06 3.10 6.73
N ARG A 52 4.19 3.86 7.82
CA ARG A 52 3.08 4.67 8.31
C ARG A 52 2.67 5.74 7.30
N LYS A 53 3.65 6.38 6.66
CA LYS A 53 3.36 7.35 5.60
C LYS A 53 2.70 6.69 4.41
N ALA A 54 3.18 5.51 4.03
CA ALA A 54 2.56 4.76 2.93
C ALA A 54 1.12 4.38 3.27
N GLU A 55 0.83 4.05 4.52
CA GLU A 55 -0.54 3.79 4.96
C GLU A 55 -1.43 5.01 4.73
N GLU A 56 -0.94 6.20 5.04
CA GLU A 56 -1.70 7.43 4.79
C GLU A 56 -1.99 7.61 3.30
N TRP A 57 -1.01 7.34 2.45
CA TRP A 57 -1.19 7.45 1.00
C TRP A 57 -2.24 6.46 0.50
N ALA A 58 -2.17 5.22 0.98
CA ALA A 58 -3.13 4.20 0.59
C ALA A 58 -4.53 4.53 1.10
N GLU A 59 -4.64 5.04 2.32
CA GLU A 59 -5.93 5.46 2.86
C GLU A 59 -6.58 6.55 2.03
N LYS A 60 -5.80 7.51 1.56
CA LYS A 60 -6.33 8.55 0.69
C LYS A 60 -6.91 7.97 -0.60
N SER A 61 -6.24 6.98 -1.18
CA SER A 61 -6.74 6.31 -2.37
C SER A 61 -8.04 5.56 -2.08
N VAL A 62 -8.10 4.86 -0.95
CA VAL A 62 -9.31 4.13 -0.55
C VAL A 62 -10.47 5.08 -0.32
N MET A 63 -10.22 6.21 0.33
CA MET A 63 -11.26 7.18 0.62
C MET A 63 -11.82 7.81 -0.65
N LYS A 64 -10.97 8.00 -1.66
CA LYS A 64 -11.41 8.56 -2.92
C LYS A 64 -12.21 7.56 -3.75
N SER A 65 -11.72 6.33 -3.83
CA SER A 65 -12.37 5.29 -4.64
C SER A 65 -11.90 3.92 -4.19
N GLU A 66 -12.62 3.33 -3.25
CA GLU A 66 -12.28 2.02 -2.71
C GLU A 66 -12.32 0.95 -3.80
N ASN A 67 -11.26 0.17 -3.90
CA ASN A 67 -11.21 -0.95 -4.85
C ASN A 67 -10.37 -2.08 -4.26
N ALA A 68 -10.38 -3.24 -4.95
CA ALA A 68 -9.67 -4.42 -4.48
C ALA A 68 -8.16 -4.18 -4.35
N GLU A 69 -7.61 -3.40 -5.27
CA GLU A 69 -6.16 -3.17 -5.30
C GLU A 69 -5.70 -2.27 -4.16
N ASN A 70 -6.35 -1.11 -3.97
CA ASN A 70 -5.89 -0.20 -2.92
C ASN A 70 -6.18 -0.72 -1.52
N THR A 71 -7.27 -1.45 -1.33
CA THR A 71 -7.56 -2.07 -0.03
C THR A 71 -6.57 -3.18 0.27
N TYR A 72 -6.15 -3.95 -0.72
CA TYR A 72 -5.12 -4.96 -0.54
C TYR A 72 -3.79 -4.34 -0.14
N ILE A 73 -3.38 -3.27 -0.83
CA ILE A 73 -2.13 -2.59 -0.53
C ILE A 73 -2.14 -2.06 0.90
N LEU A 74 -3.24 -1.44 1.30
CA LEU A 74 -3.38 -0.93 2.66
C LEU A 74 -3.31 -2.05 3.69
N ALA A 75 -3.98 -3.19 3.42
CA ALA A 75 -3.92 -4.36 4.28
C ALA A 75 -2.49 -4.85 4.44
N LYS A 76 -1.75 -4.91 3.35
CA LYS A 76 -0.36 -5.36 3.37
C LYS A 76 0.52 -4.44 4.19
N LEU A 77 0.32 -3.14 4.07
CA LEU A 77 1.06 -2.15 4.85
C LEU A 77 0.77 -2.30 6.35
N TYR A 78 -0.48 -2.45 6.72
CA TYR A 78 -0.83 -2.68 8.12
C TYR A 78 -0.23 -3.98 8.65
N SER A 79 -0.20 -5.03 7.83
CA SER A 79 0.41 -6.29 8.21
C SER A 79 1.90 -6.11 8.51
N LYS A 80 2.60 -5.38 7.66
CA LYS A 80 4.03 -5.13 7.85
C LYS A 80 4.31 -4.27 9.07
N SER A 81 3.43 -3.35 9.41
CA SER A 81 3.61 -2.48 10.57
C SER A 81 3.13 -3.11 11.88
N GLY A 82 2.59 -4.32 11.82
CA GLY A 82 2.17 -5.05 13.01
C GLY A 82 0.73 -4.81 13.44
N ASN A 83 -0.04 -4.06 12.66
CA ASN A 83 -1.45 -3.80 12.96
C ASN A 83 -2.32 -4.89 12.32
N LYS A 84 -2.38 -6.03 12.97
CA LYS A 84 -3.08 -7.20 12.42
C LYS A 84 -4.59 -7.00 12.28
N GLU A 85 -5.20 -6.28 13.21
CA GLU A 85 -6.65 -6.06 13.16
C GLU A 85 -7.06 -5.31 11.91
N ASN A 86 -6.40 -4.18 11.64
CA ASN A 86 -6.69 -3.41 10.44
C ASN A 86 -6.28 -4.17 9.19
N ALA A 87 -5.17 -4.93 9.26
CA ALA A 87 -4.75 -5.73 8.12
C ALA A 87 -5.81 -6.75 7.73
N LYS A 88 -6.38 -7.45 8.71
CA LYS A 88 -7.45 -8.42 8.45
C LYS A 88 -8.68 -7.75 7.85
N MET A 89 -9.08 -6.62 8.43
CA MET A 89 -10.26 -5.90 7.97
C MET A 89 -10.13 -5.52 6.50
N TYR A 90 -9.03 -4.88 6.14
CA TYR A 90 -8.84 -4.43 4.76
C TYR A 90 -8.58 -5.59 3.81
N ALA A 91 -7.93 -6.66 4.27
CA ALA A 91 -7.73 -7.84 3.43
C ALA A 91 -9.07 -8.51 3.10
N GLU A 92 -9.99 -8.56 4.06
CA GLU A 92 -11.34 -9.09 3.79
C GLU A 92 -12.11 -8.21 2.82
N ILE A 93 -12.01 -6.89 2.99
CA ILE A 93 -12.62 -5.96 2.05
C ILE A 93 -12.06 -6.17 0.65
N ALA A 94 -10.73 -6.30 0.54
CA ALA A 94 -10.08 -6.52 -0.75
C ALA A 94 -10.54 -7.83 -1.39
N LYS A 95 -10.65 -8.90 -0.60
CA LYS A 95 -11.13 -10.18 -1.08
C LYS A 95 -12.55 -10.07 -1.62
N ASN A 96 -13.43 -9.43 -0.85
CA ASN A 96 -14.82 -9.28 -1.24
C ASN A 96 -14.97 -8.42 -2.49
N LEU A 97 -14.22 -7.33 -2.57
CA LEU A 97 -14.27 -6.46 -3.74
C LEU A 97 -13.74 -7.17 -4.98
N ALA A 98 -12.65 -7.93 -4.83
CA ALA A 98 -12.10 -8.69 -5.97
C ALA A 98 -13.12 -9.71 -6.46
N THR A 99 -13.76 -10.43 -5.55
CA THR A 99 -14.78 -11.42 -5.90
C THR A 99 -15.96 -10.76 -6.62
N THR A 100 -16.44 -9.65 -6.07
CA THR A 100 -17.57 -8.93 -6.63
C THR A 100 -17.26 -8.39 -8.03
N GLN A 101 -16.03 -7.96 -8.25
CA GLN A 101 -15.61 -7.39 -9.51
C GLN A 101 -15.12 -8.43 -10.53
N GLY A 102 -15.18 -9.70 -10.15
CA GLY A 102 -14.71 -10.77 -11.03
C GLY A 102 -13.19 -10.83 -11.18
N LYS A 103 -12.47 -10.27 -10.21
CA LYS A 103 -11.00 -10.27 -10.21
C LYS A 103 -10.48 -11.39 -9.32
N ASP A 104 -9.19 -11.69 -9.48
CA ASP A 104 -8.54 -12.74 -8.69
C ASP A 104 -8.32 -12.26 -7.25
N ALA A 105 -8.91 -13.00 -6.30
CA ALA A 105 -8.80 -12.69 -4.87
C ALA A 105 -7.66 -13.46 -4.19
N THR A 106 -6.82 -14.16 -4.95
CA THR A 106 -5.79 -15.03 -4.39
C THR A 106 -4.84 -14.30 -3.45
N MET A 107 -4.39 -13.13 -3.82
CA MET A 107 -3.43 -12.37 -3.01
C MET A 107 -4.04 -11.96 -1.69
N ALA A 108 -5.27 -11.46 -1.69
CA ALA A 108 -5.95 -11.07 -0.46
C ALA A 108 -6.22 -12.28 0.43
N THR A 109 -6.58 -13.40 -0.17
CA THR A 109 -6.82 -14.64 0.56
C THR A 109 -5.53 -15.13 1.23
N LYS A 110 -4.41 -15.11 0.52
CA LYS A 110 -3.14 -15.50 1.09
C LYS A 110 -2.73 -14.59 2.24
N LEU A 111 -2.95 -13.30 2.09
CA LEU A 111 -2.64 -12.37 3.16
C LEU A 111 -3.47 -12.68 4.40
N LEU A 112 -4.77 -12.94 4.24
CA LEU A 112 -5.63 -13.31 5.35
C LEU A 112 -5.12 -14.56 6.06
N GLU A 113 -4.64 -15.55 5.31
CA GLU A 113 -4.10 -16.77 5.90
C GLU A 113 -2.88 -16.49 6.77
N THR A 114 -2.03 -15.56 6.37
CA THR A 114 -0.85 -15.21 7.15
C THR A 114 -1.21 -14.42 8.41
N LEU A 115 -2.41 -13.85 8.49
CA LEU A 115 -2.84 -13.03 9.61
C LEU A 115 -3.65 -13.79 10.66
N LYS A 116 -3.93 -15.04 10.41
CA LYS A 116 -4.68 -15.87 11.37
C LYS A 116 -3.87 -16.27 12.60
#